data_1c880716203f80269660d5beb03100fa
#
_entry.id   1c880716203f80269660d5beb03100fa
#
_cell.length_a   1.000
_cell.length_b   1.000
_cell.length_c   1.000
_cell.angle_alpha   90.00
_cell.angle_beta   90.00
_cell.angle_gamma   90.00
#
_symmetry.space_group_name_H-M   'P 1'
#
loop_
_entity.id
_entity.type
_entity.pdbx_description
1 polymer ?
#
loop_
_entity_poly.entity_id
_entity_poly.type
_entity_poly.pdbx_seq_one_letter_code
_entity_poly.pdbx_strand_id
1 'polypeptide(L)'
;MTQTSYVLNYWNIPGRGESIRVILALGGIKFENNFVPLPLPLENPENQSPPPFDDGTWGKLKPHTPWGTLPTILLPSGETIGQQRAILRYLGKLIKHEGNYLYPEDPETSARVDGF
;
A
#
# COMPACT_ATOMS: atom_id res chain seq x y z
N MET A 1 21.33 -8.79 3.93
CA MET A 1 20.17 -9.60 4.32
C MET A 1 19.03 -9.40 3.35
N THR A 2 18.55 -10.48 2.82
CA THR A 2 17.39 -10.41 1.94
C THR A 2 16.13 -10.16 2.78
N GLN A 3 15.34 -9.21 2.36
CA GLN A 3 14.05 -8.97 2.96
C GLN A 3 13.15 -10.17 2.68
N THR A 4 12.42 -10.63 3.69
CA THR A 4 11.59 -11.84 3.57
C THR A 4 10.10 -11.54 3.51
N SER A 5 9.70 -10.29 3.71
CA SER A 5 8.28 -9.91 3.70
C SER A 5 8.09 -8.59 2.98
N TYR A 6 6.85 -8.35 2.60
CA TYR A 6 6.44 -7.09 2.01
C TYR A 6 6.27 -6.03 3.10
N VAL A 7 6.50 -4.76 2.76
CA VAL A 7 6.22 -3.65 3.66
C VAL A 7 5.26 -2.70 2.96
N LEU A 8 4.10 -2.52 3.55
CA LEU A 8 3.11 -1.55 3.06
C LEU A 8 3.32 -0.23 3.78
N ASN A 9 3.66 0.81 3.03
CA ASN A 9 3.78 2.16 3.55
C ASN A 9 2.51 2.94 3.25
N TYR A 10 1.82 3.35 4.29
CA TYR A 10 0.60 4.13 4.14
C TYR A 10 0.36 4.94 5.42
N TRP A 11 -0.52 5.92 5.30
CA TRP A 11 -0.95 6.71 6.45
C TRP A 11 -1.61 5.81 7.48
N ASN A 12 -1.62 6.24 8.72
CA ASN A 12 -2.28 5.48 9.79
C ASN A 12 -3.80 5.71 9.75
N ILE A 13 -4.40 5.38 8.63
CA ILE A 13 -5.84 5.43 8.39
C ILE A 13 -6.21 4.27 7.46
N PRO A 14 -7.48 3.87 7.37
CA PRO A 14 -7.87 2.83 6.41
C PRO A 14 -7.61 3.25 4.97
N GLY A 15 -8.33 4.23 4.48
CA GLY A 15 -8.14 4.83 3.16
C GLY A 15 -7.79 3.85 2.05
N ARG A 16 -6.93 4.28 1.15
CA ARG A 16 -6.50 3.46 0.00
C ARG A 16 -5.60 2.30 0.38
N GLY A 17 -5.01 2.33 1.56
CA GLY A 17 -4.18 1.22 2.03
C GLY A 17 -4.97 0.01 2.50
N GLU A 18 -6.23 0.21 2.88
CA GLU A 18 -7.03 -0.88 3.46
C GLU A 18 -7.28 -2.02 2.47
N SER A 19 -7.60 -1.71 1.22
CA SER A 19 -7.81 -2.75 0.21
C SER A 19 -6.55 -3.58 -0.01
N ILE A 20 -5.38 -2.96 0.10
CA ILE A 20 -4.11 -3.65 -0.04
C ILE A 20 -3.88 -4.59 1.15
N ARG A 21 -4.19 -4.14 2.36
CA ARG A 21 -4.10 -4.98 3.55
C ARG A 21 -5.01 -6.19 3.44
N VAL A 22 -6.23 -5.97 2.97
CA VAL A 22 -7.22 -7.03 2.80
C VAL A 22 -6.72 -8.08 1.80
N ILE A 23 -6.24 -7.65 0.64
CA ILE A 23 -5.80 -8.62 -0.39
C ILE A 23 -4.56 -9.40 0.07
N LEU A 24 -3.63 -8.76 0.78
CA LEU A 24 -2.47 -9.44 1.33
C LEU A 24 -2.90 -10.51 2.35
N ALA A 25 -3.84 -10.16 3.22
CA ALA A 25 -4.36 -11.10 4.20
C ALA A 25 -5.10 -12.28 3.56
N LEU A 26 -5.94 -12.00 2.56
CA LEU A 26 -6.65 -13.04 1.84
C LEU A 26 -5.71 -14.00 1.11
N GLY A 27 -4.62 -13.47 0.59
CA GLY A 27 -3.62 -14.29 -0.09
C GLY A 27 -2.66 -15.01 0.83
N GLY A 28 -2.76 -14.80 2.14
CA GLY A 28 -1.83 -15.39 3.08
C GLY A 28 -0.42 -14.86 2.94
N ILE A 29 -0.26 -13.67 2.37
CA ILE A 29 1.05 -13.07 2.15
C ILE A 29 1.50 -12.35 3.41
N LYS A 30 2.68 -12.69 3.89
CA LYS A 30 3.25 -12.05 5.05
C LYS A 30 3.69 -10.63 4.72
N PHE A 31 3.26 -9.66 5.53
CA PHE A 31 3.61 -8.26 5.31
C PHE A 31 3.66 -7.49 6.62
N GLU A 32 4.32 -6.36 6.57
CA GLU A 32 4.36 -5.41 7.67
C GLU A 32 3.69 -4.12 7.25
N ASN A 33 2.97 -3.50 8.19
CA ASN A 33 2.47 -2.15 8.01
C ASN A 33 3.47 -1.14 8.55
N ASN A 34 3.90 -0.23 7.71
CA ASN A 34 4.61 0.95 8.16
C ASN A 34 3.63 2.11 8.13
N PHE A 35 3.06 2.43 9.28
CA PHE A 35 2.10 3.51 9.41
C PHE A 35 2.85 4.84 9.44
N VAL A 36 2.67 5.63 8.38
CA VAL A 36 3.30 6.93 8.26
C VAL A 36 2.38 7.97 8.89
N PRO A 37 2.88 8.79 9.82
CA PRO A 37 2.06 9.86 10.40
C PRO A 37 1.61 10.85 9.34
N LEU A 38 0.36 11.28 9.44
CA LEU A 38 -0.18 12.26 8.50
C LEU A 38 0.59 13.58 8.62
N PRO A 39 1.03 14.14 7.48
CA PRO A 39 1.80 15.39 7.51
C PRO A 39 0.89 16.61 7.56
N LEU A 40 -0.33 16.47 8.00
CA LEU A 40 -1.29 17.56 8.03
C LEU A 40 -1.12 18.37 9.31
N PRO A 41 -0.88 19.68 9.21
CA PRO A 41 -0.99 20.54 10.35
C PRO A 41 -2.46 20.54 10.77
N LEU A 42 -2.75 20.10 11.94
CA LEU A 42 -4.07 20.32 12.50
C LEU A 42 -4.08 21.71 13.05
N GLU A 43 -4.85 22.55 12.41
CA GLU A 43 -4.90 23.97 12.71
C GLU A 43 -5.60 24.29 14.02
N ASN A 44 -5.95 23.33 14.81
CA ASN A 44 -6.58 23.59 16.08
C ASN A 44 -5.58 23.39 17.20
N PRO A 45 -4.95 24.45 17.68
CA PRO A 45 -3.97 24.31 18.73
C PRO A 45 -4.55 23.80 20.05
N GLU A 46 -5.86 23.90 20.22
CA GLU A 46 -6.53 23.34 21.38
C GLU A 46 -6.83 21.87 21.22
N ASN A 47 -7.01 21.46 20.00
CA ASN A 47 -7.22 20.08 19.67
C ASN A 47 -5.89 19.50 19.22
N GLN A 48 -4.96 19.53 20.10
CA GLN A 48 -3.68 18.91 19.83
C GLN A 48 -3.90 17.44 19.68
N SER A 49 -4.03 17.06 18.44
CA SER A 49 -4.08 15.66 18.15
C SER A 49 -2.83 15.02 18.69
N PRO A 50 -3.01 13.95 19.43
CA PRO A 50 -1.84 13.27 19.95
C PRO A 50 -0.92 12.88 18.81
N PRO A 51 0.37 12.86 19.03
CA PRO A 51 1.28 12.27 18.07
C PRO A 51 0.78 10.89 17.65
N PRO A 52 1.05 10.47 16.42
CA PRO A 52 2.01 11.12 15.56
C PRO A 52 1.33 11.82 14.38
N PHE A 53 1.06 13.08 14.53
CA PHE A 53 0.93 13.90 13.35
C PHE A 53 2.35 14.22 12.91
N ASP A 54 2.51 14.77 11.77
CA ASP A 54 3.77 15.00 11.12
C ASP A 54 4.99 15.02 12.08
N ASP A 55 5.68 13.90 12.11
CA ASP A 55 6.92 13.75 12.87
C ASP A 55 8.15 13.82 11.95
N GLY A 56 7.96 14.24 10.69
CA GLY A 56 9.01 14.29 9.70
C GLY A 56 9.22 13.01 8.91
N THR A 57 8.51 11.94 9.26
CA THR A 57 8.66 10.65 8.58
C THR A 57 8.31 10.77 7.10
N TRP A 58 7.20 11.43 6.79
CA TRP A 58 6.80 11.59 5.39
C TRP A 58 7.82 12.40 4.60
N GLY A 59 8.33 13.48 5.16
CA GLY A 59 9.33 14.29 4.47
C GLY A 59 10.58 13.50 4.11
N LYS A 60 10.97 12.55 4.95
CA LYS A 60 12.12 11.68 4.67
C LYS A 60 11.78 10.57 3.68
N LEU A 61 10.56 10.07 3.72
CA LEU A 61 10.12 8.96 2.86
C LEU A 61 9.79 9.41 1.45
N LYS A 62 9.19 10.60 1.30
CA LYS A 62 8.66 11.08 0.02
C LYS A 62 9.66 11.01 -1.14
N PRO A 63 10.91 11.41 -1.00
CA PRO A 63 11.87 11.33 -2.10
C PRO A 63 12.15 9.90 -2.57
N HIS A 64 11.85 8.92 -1.73
CA HIS A 64 12.09 7.51 -2.03
C HIS A 64 10.85 6.79 -2.56
N THR A 65 9.76 7.53 -2.77
CA THR A 65 8.56 6.98 -3.37
C THR A 65 8.58 7.19 -4.87
N PRO A 66 8.02 6.23 -5.65
CA PRO A 66 8.03 6.36 -7.12
C PRO A 66 7.30 7.60 -7.64
N TRP A 67 6.24 8.01 -6.96
CA TRP A 67 5.37 9.07 -7.45
C TRP A 67 5.14 10.20 -6.44
N GLY A 68 5.87 10.22 -5.34
CA GLY A 68 5.68 11.22 -4.31
C GLY A 68 4.37 11.08 -3.54
N THR A 69 3.78 9.89 -3.53
CA THR A 69 2.51 9.62 -2.88
C THR A 69 2.53 8.27 -2.17
N LEU A 70 1.56 8.06 -1.28
CA LEU A 70 1.27 6.77 -0.68
C LEU A 70 -0.10 6.28 -1.17
N PRO A 71 -0.38 4.98 -1.21
CA PRO A 71 0.44 3.91 -0.66
C PRO A 71 1.61 3.52 -1.56
N THR A 72 2.61 2.91 -0.95
CA THR A 72 3.66 2.17 -1.65
C THR A 72 3.83 0.82 -1.00
N ILE A 73 4.32 -0.15 -1.76
CA ILE A 73 4.67 -1.44 -1.21
C ILE A 73 6.12 -1.75 -1.56
N LEU A 74 6.89 -2.09 -0.54
CA LEU A 74 8.26 -2.53 -0.71
C LEU A 74 8.26 -4.04 -0.86
N LEU A 75 8.80 -4.52 -1.97
CA LEU A 75 8.83 -5.93 -2.29
C LEU A 75 10.04 -6.61 -1.63
N PRO A 76 9.97 -7.93 -1.43
CA PRO A 76 11.14 -8.67 -0.95
C PRO A 76 12.39 -8.47 -1.80
N SER A 77 12.22 -8.15 -3.08
CA SER A 77 13.34 -7.85 -3.98
C SER A 77 14.06 -6.55 -3.66
N GLY A 78 13.45 -5.68 -2.86
CA GLY A 78 13.97 -4.34 -2.59
C GLY A 78 13.36 -3.26 -3.46
N GLU A 79 12.59 -3.62 -4.47
CA GLU A 79 11.91 -2.64 -5.32
C GLU A 79 10.64 -2.13 -4.64
N THR A 80 10.24 -0.93 -5.00
CA THR A 80 9.04 -0.29 -4.46
C THR A 80 8.05 -0.01 -5.59
N ILE A 81 6.80 -0.38 -5.37
CA ILE A 81 5.71 -0.09 -6.30
C ILE A 81 4.80 0.96 -5.64
N GLY A 82 4.46 1.99 -6.39
CA GLY A 82 3.50 3.01 -5.95
C GLY A 82 2.20 2.92 -6.71
N GLN A 83 1.21 3.64 -6.24
CA GLN A 83 -0.16 3.70 -6.75
C GLN A 83 -0.99 2.47 -6.35
N GLN A 84 -2.12 2.75 -5.73
CA GLN A 84 -3.00 1.70 -5.21
C GLN A 84 -3.38 0.66 -6.27
N ARG A 85 -3.79 1.11 -7.45
CA ARG A 85 -4.23 0.18 -8.50
C ARG A 85 -3.09 -0.68 -9.01
N ALA A 86 -1.92 -0.11 -9.17
CA ALA A 86 -0.74 -0.86 -9.58
C ALA A 86 -0.40 -1.94 -8.56
N ILE A 87 -0.46 -1.61 -7.28
CA ILE A 87 -0.21 -2.55 -6.20
C ILE A 87 -1.24 -3.67 -6.20
N LEU A 88 -2.52 -3.32 -6.32
CA LEU A 88 -3.59 -4.32 -6.32
C LEU A 88 -3.48 -5.26 -7.51
N ARG A 89 -3.16 -4.75 -8.70
CA ARG A 89 -2.97 -5.59 -9.88
C ARG A 89 -1.76 -6.50 -9.75
N TYR A 90 -0.67 -5.98 -9.22
CA TYR A 90 0.52 -6.78 -8.96
C TYR A 90 0.19 -7.95 -8.03
N LEU A 91 -0.45 -7.66 -6.91
CA LEU A 91 -0.83 -8.71 -5.95
C LEU A 91 -1.86 -9.67 -6.55
N GLY A 92 -2.81 -9.15 -7.32
CA GLY A 92 -3.80 -9.97 -7.99
C GLY A 92 -3.21 -10.95 -8.99
N LYS A 93 -2.03 -10.64 -9.53
CA LYS A 93 -1.31 -11.55 -10.42
C LYS A 93 -0.52 -12.61 -9.67
N LEU A 94 -0.31 -12.43 -8.37
CA LEU A 94 0.37 -13.40 -7.52
C LEU A 94 -0.59 -14.32 -6.80
N ILE A 95 -1.78 -13.84 -6.47
CA ILE A 95 -2.70 -14.52 -5.59
C ILE A 95 -3.74 -15.27 -6.39
N LYS A 96 -3.90 -16.57 -6.10
CA LYS A 96 -4.91 -17.42 -6.71
C LYS A 96 -6.06 -17.65 -5.75
N HIS A 97 -7.25 -17.72 -6.29
CA HIS A 97 -8.45 -18.15 -5.59
C HIS A 97 -9.17 -19.14 -6.48
N GLU A 98 -9.43 -20.34 -5.94
CA GLU A 98 -10.07 -21.44 -6.69
C GLU A 98 -9.36 -21.74 -8.01
N GLY A 99 -8.04 -21.69 -8.00
CA GLY A 99 -7.22 -22.04 -9.15
C GLY A 99 -6.98 -20.91 -10.14
N ASN A 100 -7.60 -19.77 -9.96
CA ASN A 100 -7.45 -18.62 -10.86
C ASN A 100 -6.81 -17.44 -10.15
N TYR A 101 -5.97 -16.71 -10.86
CA TYR A 101 -5.42 -15.47 -10.33
C TYR A 101 -6.52 -14.43 -10.14
N LEU A 102 -6.41 -13.64 -9.07
CA LEU A 102 -7.38 -12.59 -8.79
C LEU A 102 -7.41 -11.53 -9.88
N TYR A 103 -6.26 -11.24 -10.48
CA TYR A 103 -6.20 -10.35 -11.64
C TYR A 103 -5.75 -11.16 -12.86
N PRO A 104 -6.67 -11.46 -13.77
CA PRO A 104 -6.37 -12.35 -14.90
C PRO A 104 -5.57 -11.64 -15.98
N GLU A 105 -4.83 -12.45 -16.77
CA GLU A 105 -4.05 -11.92 -17.88
C GLU A 105 -4.91 -11.67 -19.13
N ASP A 106 -6.05 -12.34 -19.23
CA ASP A 106 -6.95 -12.16 -20.37
C ASP A 106 -7.41 -10.72 -20.48
N PRO A 107 -7.21 -10.04 -21.62
CA PRO A 107 -7.51 -8.62 -21.73
C PRO A 107 -8.96 -8.25 -21.46
N GLU A 108 -9.90 -9.07 -21.90
CA GLU A 108 -11.31 -8.78 -21.70
C GLU A 108 -11.71 -8.92 -20.23
N THR A 109 -11.23 -10.00 -19.60
CA THR A 109 -11.54 -10.25 -18.19
C THR A 109 -10.87 -9.22 -17.29
N SER A 110 -9.62 -8.86 -17.56
CA SER A 110 -8.94 -7.84 -16.78
C SER A 110 -9.58 -6.47 -16.93
N ALA A 111 -10.08 -6.16 -18.12
CA ALA A 111 -10.82 -4.90 -18.34
C ALA A 111 -12.09 -4.84 -17.51
N ARG A 112 -12.81 -5.97 -17.38
CA ARG A 112 -14.00 -6.02 -16.53
C ARG A 112 -13.65 -5.85 -15.06
N VAL A 113 -12.55 -6.47 -14.63
CA VAL A 113 -12.07 -6.29 -13.25
C VAL A 113 -11.72 -4.82 -13.00
N ASP A 114 -11.05 -4.18 -13.94
CA ASP A 114 -10.69 -2.77 -13.82
C ASP A 114 -11.91 -1.85 -13.79
N GLY A 115 -13.00 -2.28 -14.41
CA GLY A 115 -14.22 -1.49 -14.50
C GLY A 115 -15.05 -1.45 -13.21
N PHE A 116 -14.71 -2.27 -12.24
CA PHE A 116 -15.40 -2.23 -10.95
C PHE A 116 -14.97 -0.98 -10.16
#